data_d12e6a4b1b710d79f3d128b9fc2467ee
#
_entry.id   d12e6a4b1b710d79f3d128b9fc2467ee
#
_cell.length_a   1.000
_cell.length_b   1.000
_cell.length_c   1.000
_cell.angle_alpha   90.00
_cell.angle_beta   90.00
_cell.angle_gamma   90.00
#
_symmetry.space_group_name_H-M   'P 1'
#
loop_
_entity.id
_entity.type
_entity.pdbx_description
1 polymer ?
#
loop_
_entity_poly.entity_id
_entity_poly.type
_entity_poly.pdbx_seq_one_letter_code
_entity_poly.pdbx_strand_id
1 'polypeptide(L)'
;NAGPETPSLEIFGHRLFASAPSTFAPITSVPVSNDYMVGPGDEIRVLMWGRLDAYYSLEVDNEGVINFPKVGPMTVAGLTFGEVKELIRVKAEAITGVNVNVSMGKLRTIQVFVLGEVRSPGVYTVSSLATVTNALLASGGPTYLGSLRKVDLKRQGKKVTTIDLYDF
;
A
#
# COMPACT_ATOMS: atom_id res chain seq x y z
N ASN A 1 -44.85 -18.00 22.79
CA ASN A 1 -44.94 -18.42 21.40
C ASN A 1 -43.91 -17.63 20.58
N ALA A 2 -42.68 -18.12 20.48
CA ALA A 2 -41.73 -17.64 19.51
C ALA A 2 -42.13 -18.26 18.16
N GLY A 3 -42.60 -17.45 17.23
CA GLY A 3 -42.87 -17.86 15.85
C GLY A 3 -41.54 -18.29 15.17
N PRO A 4 -41.61 -19.16 14.15
CA PRO A 4 -40.41 -19.61 13.47
C PRO A 4 -39.71 -18.43 12.84
N GLU A 5 -38.45 -18.19 13.26
CA GLU A 5 -37.56 -17.24 12.60
C GLU A 5 -37.37 -17.71 11.16
N THR A 6 -37.91 -16.98 10.21
CA THR A 6 -37.62 -17.20 8.79
C THR A 6 -36.14 -16.96 8.57
N PRO A 7 -35.38 -17.94 8.05
CA PRO A 7 -33.97 -17.72 7.74
C PRO A 7 -33.88 -16.57 6.73
N SER A 8 -33.29 -15.46 7.15
CA SER A 8 -33.01 -14.35 6.25
C SER A 8 -31.96 -14.85 5.26
N LEU A 9 -32.28 -14.85 3.97
CA LEU A 9 -31.33 -15.17 2.91
C LEU A 9 -30.25 -14.10 2.91
N GLU A 10 -29.07 -14.44 3.41
CA GLU A 10 -27.91 -13.54 3.36
C GLU A 10 -27.25 -13.65 1.99
N ILE A 11 -26.89 -12.50 1.43
CA ILE A 11 -26.12 -12.45 0.17
C ILE A 11 -24.71 -13.00 0.46
N PHE A 12 -24.29 -14.01 -0.33
CA PHE A 12 -22.98 -14.62 -0.22
C PHE A 12 -21.88 -13.54 -0.32
N GLY A 13 -20.88 -13.61 0.54
CA GLY A 13 -19.75 -12.67 0.58
C GLY A 13 -19.97 -11.44 1.47
N HIS A 14 -21.21 -11.05 1.82
CA HIS A 14 -21.44 -9.90 2.73
C HIS A 14 -20.93 -10.14 4.16
N ARG A 15 -20.82 -11.40 4.59
CA ARG A 15 -20.22 -11.75 5.90
C ARG A 15 -18.76 -11.36 6.03
N LEU A 16 -18.00 -11.31 4.92
CA LEU A 16 -16.60 -10.85 4.93
C LEU A 16 -16.46 -9.41 5.44
N PHE A 17 -17.49 -8.59 5.22
CA PHE A 17 -17.51 -7.19 5.63
C PHE A 17 -18.20 -6.97 6.99
N ALA A 18 -18.89 -7.98 7.54
CA ALA A 18 -19.59 -7.86 8.82
C ALA A 18 -18.64 -7.83 10.02
N SER A 19 -17.46 -8.44 9.88
CA SER A 19 -16.40 -8.48 10.90
C SER A 19 -15.15 -7.73 10.41
N ALA A 20 -15.33 -6.51 9.89
CA ALA A 20 -14.19 -5.70 9.50
C ALA A 20 -13.28 -5.48 10.73
N PRO A 21 -11.98 -5.80 10.62
CA PRO A 21 -11.05 -5.55 11.72
C PRO A 21 -11.06 -4.05 12.02
N SER A 22 -11.24 -3.70 13.29
CA SER A 22 -11.30 -2.31 13.78
C SER A 22 -9.98 -1.55 13.67
N THR A 23 -8.92 -2.22 13.25
CA THR A 23 -7.58 -1.64 13.12
C THR A 23 -7.02 -1.90 11.73
N PHE A 24 -7.12 -0.92 10.86
CA PHE A 24 -6.27 -0.82 9.67
C PHE A 24 -4.93 -0.21 10.07
N ALA A 25 -4.20 -0.91 10.96
CA ALA A 25 -2.82 -0.54 11.22
C ALA A 25 -2.05 -0.56 9.89
N PRO A 26 -1.22 0.45 9.60
CA PRO A 26 -0.35 0.40 8.44
C PRO A 26 0.40 -0.93 8.48
N ILE A 27 0.32 -1.70 7.40
CA ILE A 27 1.01 -2.99 7.31
C ILE A 27 2.50 -2.67 7.22
N THR A 28 3.19 -2.69 8.35
CA THR A 28 4.62 -2.31 8.45
C THR A 28 5.57 -3.45 8.13
N SER A 29 5.07 -4.64 7.81
CA SER A 29 5.89 -5.86 7.72
C SER A 29 5.59 -6.74 6.50
N VAL A 30 4.92 -6.22 5.47
CA VAL A 30 4.73 -6.99 4.22
C VAL A 30 5.95 -6.80 3.34
N PRO A 31 6.52 -7.89 2.79
CA PRO A 31 7.57 -7.79 1.78
C PRO A 31 7.07 -6.97 0.59
N VAL A 32 7.80 -5.91 0.26
CA VAL A 32 7.48 -5.07 -0.89
C VAL A 32 8.07 -5.69 -2.14
N SER A 33 7.24 -5.84 -3.19
CA SER A 33 7.71 -6.34 -4.50
C SER A 33 8.77 -5.41 -5.08
N ASN A 34 9.69 -5.97 -5.88
CA ASN A 34 10.67 -5.18 -6.62
C ASN A 34 10.02 -4.23 -7.64
N ASP A 35 8.79 -4.52 -8.08
CA ASP A 35 8.03 -3.68 -9.03
C ASP A 35 7.31 -2.50 -8.36
N TYR A 36 7.41 -2.37 -7.05
CA TYR A 36 6.80 -1.27 -6.32
C TYR A 36 7.39 0.07 -6.77
N MET A 37 6.54 1.00 -7.19
CA MET A 37 6.93 2.35 -7.60
C MET A 37 7.17 3.23 -6.38
N VAL A 38 8.44 3.57 -6.16
CA VAL A 38 8.86 4.44 -5.05
C VAL A 38 8.41 5.87 -5.30
N GLY A 39 8.02 6.57 -4.23
CA GLY A 39 7.57 7.96 -4.30
C GLY A 39 7.66 8.70 -2.97
N PRO A 40 7.35 10.01 -2.99
CA PRO A 40 7.43 10.87 -1.81
C PRO A 40 6.70 10.31 -0.59
N GLY A 41 7.36 10.33 0.57
CA GLY A 41 6.86 9.80 1.84
C GLY A 41 7.14 8.31 2.07
N ASP A 42 7.76 7.61 1.11
CA ASP A 42 8.27 6.26 1.35
C ASP A 42 9.60 6.32 2.12
N GLU A 43 9.82 5.35 3.00
CA GLU A 43 11.07 5.19 3.75
C GLU A 43 11.89 4.04 3.18
N ILE A 44 13.15 4.31 2.87
CA ILE A 44 14.12 3.32 2.40
C ILE A 44 15.14 3.10 3.52
N ARG A 45 15.35 1.85 3.90
CA ARG A 45 16.31 1.42 4.92
C ARG A 45 17.52 0.82 4.27
N VAL A 46 18.68 1.34 4.62
CA VAL A 46 19.98 0.90 4.09
C VAL A 46 20.82 0.41 5.25
N LEU A 47 21.18 -0.87 5.20
CA LEU A 47 22.12 -1.48 6.11
C LEU A 47 23.44 -1.68 5.36
N MET A 48 24.52 -1.17 5.92
CA MET A 48 25.87 -1.30 5.39
C MET A 48 26.73 -2.07 6.41
N TRP A 49 27.59 -2.97 5.90
CA TRP A 49 28.52 -3.70 6.76
C TRP A 49 29.85 -4.00 6.06
N GLY A 50 30.90 -4.23 6.85
CA GLY A 50 32.24 -4.52 6.39
C GLY A 50 33.24 -3.47 6.83
N ARG A 51 33.73 -2.62 5.94
CA ARG A 51 34.66 -1.54 6.33
C ARG A 51 33.99 -0.43 7.11
N LEU A 52 32.70 -0.28 6.97
CA LEU A 52 31.87 0.67 7.69
C LEU A 52 30.52 0.01 8.00
N ASP A 53 30.23 -0.11 9.29
CA ASP A 53 28.94 -0.57 9.74
C ASP A 53 28.03 0.64 10.00
N ALA A 54 26.93 0.73 9.26
CA ALA A 54 25.99 1.83 9.37
C ALA A 54 24.56 1.40 9.01
N TYR A 55 23.58 2.04 9.64
CA TYR A 55 22.18 1.89 9.33
C TYR A 55 21.58 3.26 9.06
N TYR A 56 20.92 3.39 7.93
CA TYR A 56 20.26 4.62 7.52
C TYR A 56 18.78 4.36 7.25
N SER A 57 17.95 5.28 7.74
CA SER A 57 16.54 5.40 7.37
C SER A 57 16.39 6.67 6.54
N LEU A 58 16.09 6.52 5.26
CA LEU A 58 16.07 7.59 4.27
C LEU A 58 14.62 7.78 3.81
N GLU A 59 14.05 8.93 4.10
CA GLU A 59 12.72 9.29 3.61
C GLU A 59 12.82 9.95 2.24
N VAL A 60 11.95 9.56 1.33
CA VAL A 60 11.81 10.20 0.02
C VAL A 60 11.07 11.52 0.20
N ASP A 61 11.73 12.62 -0.12
CA ASP A 61 11.15 13.95 0.02
C ASP A 61 10.10 14.26 -1.07
N ASN A 62 9.50 15.44 -1.00
CA ASN A 62 8.47 15.87 -1.94
C ASN A 62 8.97 16.07 -3.37
N GLU A 63 10.26 16.21 -3.56
CA GLU A 63 10.92 16.32 -4.86
C GLU A 63 11.30 14.93 -5.42
N GLY A 64 11.05 13.87 -4.63
CA GLY A 64 11.35 12.49 -5.01
C GLY A 64 12.80 12.08 -4.81
N VAL A 65 13.51 12.78 -3.93
CA VAL A 65 14.93 12.59 -3.66
C VAL A 65 15.14 11.98 -2.28
N ILE A 66 16.11 11.11 -2.15
CA ILE A 66 16.66 10.68 -0.87
C ILE A 66 18.03 11.30 -0.66
N ASN A 67 18.31 11.75 0.56
CA ASN A 67 19.63 12.27 0.95
C ASN A 67 20.42 11.16 1.66
N PHE A 68 21.27 10.46 0.91
CA PHE A 68 22.07 9.39 1.47
C PHE A 68 23.42 9.94 1.96
N PRO A 69 23.70 9.90 3.28
CA PRO A 69 24.95 10.42 3.84
C PRO A 69 26.19 9.81 3.14
N LYS A 70 27.19 10.65 2.86
CA LYS A 70 28.43 10.31 2.14
C LYS A 70 28.27 9.97 0.65
N VAL A 71 27.10 9.61 0.18
CA VAL A 71 26.80 9.34 -1.23
C VAL A 71 26.21 10.57 -1.93
N GLY A 72 25.41 11.34 -1.19
CA GLY A 72 24.73 12.55 -1.68
C GLY A 72 23.26 12.31 -2.06
N PRO A 73 22.62 13.33 -2.66
CA PRO A 73 21.24 13.25 -3.08
C PRO A 73 21.04 12.31 -4.28
N MET A 74 19.96 11.54 -4.28
CA MET A 74 19.58 10.63 -5.35
C MET A 74 18.08 10.72 -5.64
N THR A 75 17.72 10.96 -6.89
CA THR A 75 16.33 10.92 -7.34
C THR A 75 15.88 9.48 -7.45
N VAL A 76 14.83 9.11 -6.70
CA VAL A 76 14.29 7.75 -6.63
C VAL A 76 12.81 7.68 -6.95
N ALA A 77 12.10 8.81 -6.94
CA ALA A 77 10.68 8.82 -7.31
C ALA A 77 10.47 8.41 -8.77
N GLY A 78 9.48 7.52 -8.98
CA GLY A 78 9.17 6.99 -10.31
C GLY A 78 10.05 5.82 -10.73
N LEU A 79 11.04 5.44 -9.93
CA LEU A 79 11.79 4.18 -10.09
C LEU A 79 11.05 3.05 -9.36
N THR A 80 11.24 1.84 -9.84
CA THR A 80 10.84 0.64 -9.11
C THR A 80 11.77 0.40 -7.92
N PHE A 81 11.30 -0.28 -6.90
CA PHE A 81 12.13 -0.61 -5.74
C PHE A 81 13.36 -1.44 -6.12
N GLY A 82 13.24 -2.30 -7.14
CA GLY A 82 14.36 -3.05 -7.68
C GLY A 82 15.44 -2.13 -8.26
N GLU A 83 15.07 -1.12 -9.04
CA GLU A 83 15.98 -0.12 -9.60
C GLU A 83 16.64 0.74 -8.51
N VAL A 84 15.87 1.12 -7.48
CA VAL A 84 16.38 1.88 -6.34
C VAL A 84 17.41 1.07 -5.55
N LYS A 85 17.16 -0.23 -5.31
CA LYS A 85 18.15 -1.13 -4.68
C LYS A 85 19.47 -1.13 -5.44
N GLU A 86 19.38 -1.30 -6.75
CA GLU A 86 20.58 -1.36 -7.60
C GLU A 86 21.32 -0.02 -7.64
N LEU A 87 20.58 1.09 -7.75
CA LEU A 87 21.16 2.43 -7.72
C LEU A 87 21.93 2.71 -6.42
N ILE A 88 21.33 2.38 -5.27
CA ILE A 88 21.97 2.55 -3.96
C ILE A 88 23.17 1.64 -3.83
N ARG A 89 23.05 0.36 -4.23
CA ARG A 89 24.14 -0.61 -4.16
C ARG A 89 25.37 -0.13 -4.94
N VAL A 90 25.19 0.20 -6.21
CA VAL A 90 26.29 0.63 -7.09
C VAL A 90 26.98 1.88 -6.54
N LYS A 91 26.21 2.87 -6.09
CA LYS A 91 26.79 4.11 -5.57
C LYS A 91 27.48 3.95 -4.22
N ALA A 92 26.94 3.14 -3.33
CA ALA A 92 27.55 2.90 -2.03
C ALA A 92 28.81 2.03 -2.12
N GLU A 93 28.82 0.97 -2.92
CA GLU A 93 29.97 0.11 -3.15
C GLU A 93 31.15 0.87 -3.80
N ALA A 94 30.85 1.75 -4.76
CA ALA A 94 31.88 2.55 -5.44
C ALA A 94 32.62 3.51 -4.50
N ILE A 95 31.95 4.00 -3.44
CA ILE A 95 32.56 4.98 -2.52
C ILE A 95 33.26 4.30 -1.36
N THR A 96 32.74 3.20 -0.86
CA THR A 96 33.11 2.69 0.46
C THR A 96 33.67 1.27 0.46
N GLY A 97 33.48 0.49 -0.60
CA GLY A 97 33.86 -0.94 -0.65
C GLY A 97 33.20 -1.76 0.46
N VAL A 98 31.95 -1.43 0.79
CA VAL A 98 31.12 -2.09 1.80
C VAL A 98 30.04 -2.92 1.16
N ASN A 99 29.51 -3.90 1.89
CA ASN A 99 28.30 -4.61 1.51
C ASN A 99 27.08 -3.77 1.88
N VAL A 100 26.05 -3.83 1.06
CA VAL A 100 24.81 -3.04 1.24
C VAL A 100 23.59 -3.93 1.12
N ASN A 101 22.67 -3.78 2.06
CA ASN A 101 21.33 -4.34 1.99
C ASN A 101 20.31 -3.20 2.02
N VAL A 102 19.38 -3.20 1.07
CA VAL A 102 18.34 -2.18 0.93
C VAL A 102 16.97 -2.82 1.12
N SER A 103 16.17 -2.26 1.99
CA SER A 103 14.80 -2.69 2.28
C SER A 103 13.87 -1.48 2.36
N MET A 104 12.56 -1.71 2.17
CA MET A 104 11.58 -0.67 2.45
C MET A 104 11.29 -0.62 3.95
N GLY A 105 11.13 0.58 4.46
CA GLY A 105 10.64 0.84 5.79
C GLY A 105 9.14 1.15 5.79
N LYS A 106 8.78 2.30 6.32
CA LYS A 106 7.42 2.81 6.31
C LYS A 106 7.03 3.20 4.88
N LEU A 107 5.87 2.74 4.44
CA LEU A 107 5.31 3.13 3.14
C LEU A 107 4.42 4.35 3.29
N ARG A 108 4.38 5.18 2.24
CA ARG A 108 3.49 6.32 2.18
C ARG A 108 2.02 5.90 2.27
N THR A 109 1.19 6.79 2.73
CA THR A 109 -0.26 6.63 2.69
C THR A 109 -0.84 7.39 1.51
N ILE A 110 -1.94 6.90 0.98
CA ILE A 110 -2.73 7.54 -0.07
C ILE A 110 -4.16 7.75 0.41
N GLN A 111 -4.80 8.79 -0.09
CA GLN A 111 -6.23 8.99 0.11
C GLN A 111 -7.01 8.39 -1.06
N VAL A 112 -8.01 7.59 -0.72
CA VAL A 112 -8.94 6.99 -1.69
C VAL A 112 -10.36 7.40 -1.37
N PHE A 113 -11.13 7.68 -2.40
CA PHE A 113 -12.55 7.98 -2.30
C PHE A 113 -13.34 6.69 -2.51
N VAL A 114 -14.12 6.29 -1.51
CA VAL A 114 -15.05 5.16 -1.62
C VAL A 114 -16.45 5.74 -1.72
N LEU A 115 -17.11 5.53 -2.85
CA LEU A 115 -18.38 6.14 -3.20
C LEU A 115 -19.36 5.08 -3.72
N GLY A 116 -20.66 5.40 -3.67
CA GLY A 116 -21.73 4.53 -4.14
C GLY A 116 -22.35 3.73 -2.99
N GLU A 117 -22.84 2.53 -3.29
CA GLU A 117 -23.58 1.67 -2.39
C GLU A 117 -22.68 0.95 -1.38
N VAL A 118 -22.04 1.71 -0.50
CA VAL A 118 -21.22 1.23 0.64
C VAL A 118 -21.80 1.76 1.95
N ARG A 119 -21.51 1.08 3.06
CA ARG A 119 -22.06 1.45 4.38
C ARG A 119 -21.64 2.85 4.83
N SER A 120 -20.40 3.21 4.58
CA SER A 120 -19.84 4.52 4.96
C SER A 120 -19.07 5.10 3.78
N PRO A 121 -19.77 5.77 2.82
CA PRO A 121 -19.07 6.46 1.73
C PRO A 121 -18.24 7.62 2.28
N GLY A 122 -17.04 7.82 1.72
CA GLY A 122 -16.15 8.86 2.22
C GLY A 122 -14.72 8.76 1.71
N VAL A 123 -13.84 9.52 2.35
CA VAL A 123 -12.39 9.52 2.09
C VAL A 123 -11.69 8.67 3.13
N TYR A 124 -10.86 7.75 2.65
CA TYR A 124 -10.09 6.84 3.50
C TYR A 124 -8.61 6.98 3.24
N THR A 125 -7.82 7.04 4.31
CA THR A 125 -6.36 7.01 4.22
C THR A 125 -5.91 5.57 4.36
N VAL A 126 -5.26 5.06 3.33
CA VAL A 126 -4.77 3.68 3.26
C VAL A 126 -3.30 3.64 2.87
N SER A 127 -2.62 2.52 3.12
CA SER A 127 -1.25 2.32 2.64
C SER A 127 -1.22 2.32 1.10
N SER A 128 -0.12 2.75 0.52
CA SER A 128 0.11 2.67 -0.95
C SER A 128 0.06 1.24 -1.50
N LEU A 129 0.20 0.22 -0.65
CA LEU A 129 0.01 -1.20 -1.00
C LEU A 129 -1.41 -1.72 -0.73
N ALA A 130 -2.33 -0.87 -0.25
CA ALA A 130 -3.69 -1.32 0.01
C ALA A 130 -4.39 -1.73 -1.29
N THR A 131 -5.12 -2.83 -1.20
CA THR A 131 -5.97 -3.31 -2.29
C THR A 131 -7.33 -2.62 -2.27
N VAL A 132 -8.10 -2.77 -3.34
CA VAL A 132 -9.50 -2.30 -3.40
C VAL A 132 -10.33 -2.94 -2.29
N THR A 133 -10.08 -4.21 -1.98
CA THR A 133 -10.74 -4.93 -0.90
C THR A 133 -10.48 -4.29 0.46
N ASN A 134 -9.23 -3.83 0.72
CA ASN A 134 -8.89 -3.11 1.95
C ASN A 134 -9.69 -1.80 2.08
N ALA A 135 -9.82 -1.04 0.99
CA ALA A 135 -10.59 0.20 0.98
C ALA A 135 -12.09 -0.05 1.22
N LEU A 136 -12.64 -1.11 0.63
CA LEU A 136 -14.02 -1.52 0.86
C LEU A 136 -14.26 -2.00 2.30
N LEU A 137 -13.34 -2.77 2.87
CA LEU A 137 -13.40 -3.16 4.28
C LEU A 137 -13.38 -1.94 5.20
N ALA A 138 -12.52 -0.95 4.91
CA ALA A 138 -12.46 0.31 5.67
C ALA A 138 -13.77 1.08 5.65
N SER A 139 -14.54 1.02 4.54
CA SER A 139 -15.85 1.66 4.41
C SER A 139 -17.02 0.83 4.99
N GLY A 140 -16.72 -0.30 5.63
CA GLY A 140 -17.72 -1.22 6.18
C GLY A 140 -18.35 -2.14 5.14
N GLY A 141 -17.82 -2.16 3.91
CA GLY A 141 -18.30 -2.98 2.82
C GLY A 141 -19.52 -2.43 2.09
N PRO A 142 -19.96 -3.12 1.03
CA PRO A 142 -21.14 -2.72 0.27
C PRO A 142 -22.43 -2.89 1.07
N THR A 143 -23.45 -2.08 0.74
CA THR A 143 -24.83 -2.27 1.22
C THR A 143 -25.48 -3.44 0.50
N TYR A 144 -26.69 -3.80 0.91
CA TYR A 144 -27.48 -4.85 0.21
C TYR A 144 -27.84 -4.48 -1.23
N LEU A 145 -27.79 -3.20 -1.59
CA LEU A 145 -28.00 -2.70 -2.95
C LEU A 145 -26.71 -2.64 -3.75
N GLY A 146 -25.56 -2.74 -3.08
CA GLY A 146 -24.22 -2.71 -3.70
C GLY A 146 -23.87 -4.01 -4.39
N SER A 147 -23.25 -3.92 -5.57
CA SER A 147 -22.79 -5.07 -6.31
C SER A 147 -21.34 -5.41 -5.94
N LEU A 148 -21.11 -6.64 -5.48
CA LEU A 148 -19.77 -7.19 -5.30
C LEU A 148 -19.09 -7.59 -6.63
N ARG A 149 -19.88 -7.72 -7.71
CA ARG A 149 -19.39 -8.08 -9.06
C ARG A 149 -19.01 -6.87 -9.91
N LYS A 150 -19.34 -5.66 -9.47
CA LYS A 150 -19.12 -4.44 -10.26
C LYS A 150 -18.59 -3.32 -9.39
N VAL A 151 -17.32 -3.41 -9.05
CA VAL A 151 -16.58 -2.36 -8.35
C VAL A 151 -15.70 -1.63 -9.35
N ASP A 152 -16.03 -0.39 -9.63
CA ASP A 152 -15.28 0.43 -10.57
C ASP A 152 -14.11 1.14 -9.90
N LEU A 153 -12.89 0.84 -10.32
CA LEU A 153 -11.71 1.61 -9.96
C LEU A 153 -11.53 2.79 -10.91
N LYS A 154 -11.49 3.99 -10.35
CA LYS A 154 -11.27 5.23 -11.11
C LYS A 154 -9.98 5.92 -10.65
N ARG A 155 -9.25 6.51 -11.59
CA ARG A 155 -8.08 7.35 -11.32
C ARG A 155 -8.21 8.63 -12.14
N GLN A 156 -8.06 9.80 -11.50
CA GLN A 156 -8.22 11.12 -12.15
C GLN A 156 -9.53 11.24 -12.95
N GLY A 157 -10.63 10.75 -12.38
CA GLY A 157 -11.96 10.77 -12.99
C GLY A 157 -12.19 9.72 -14.11
N LYS A 158 -11.16 9.03 -14.58
CA LYS A 158 -11.27 8.00 -15.61
C LYS A 158 -11.38 6.61 -14.99
N LYS A 159 -12.25 5.78 -15.55
CA LYS A 159 -12.36 4.38 -15.18
C LYS A 159 -11.13 3.62 -15.66
N VAL A 160 -10.45 2.96 -14.71
CA VAL A 160 -9.26 2.12 -14.98
C VAL A 160 -9.69 0.69 -15.26
N THR A 161 -10.54 0.13 -14.38
CA THR A 161 -11.03 -1.25 -14.49
C THR A 161 -12.31 -1.43 -13.69
N THR A 162 -13.01 -2.54 -13.95
CA THR A 162 -14.08 -3.07 -13.09
C THR A 162 -13.55 -4.36 -12.45
N ILE A 163 -13.78 -4.50 -11.16
CA ILE A 163 -13.33 -5.62 -10.35
C ILE A 163 -14.57 -6.41 -9.93
N ASP A 164 -14.55 -7.73 -10.15
CA ASP A 164 -15.47 -8.69 -9.55
C ASP A 164 -14.78 -9.25 -8.29
N LEU A 165 -15.37 -9.02 -7.12
CA LEU A 165 -14.79 -9.47 -5.85
C LEU A 165 -15.01 -10.99 -5.61
N TYR A 166 -15.71 -11.68 -6.47
CA TYR A 166 -15.84 -13.15 -6.43
C TYR A 166 -14.73 -13.87 -7.21
N ASP A 167 -13.91 -13.10 -7.97
CA ASP A 167 -12.78 -13.66 -8.73
C ASP A 167 -11.49 -13.79 -7.90
N PHE A 168 -11.57 -13.54 -6.57
CA PHE A 168 -10.44 -13.63 -5.62
C PHE A 168 -10.50 -14.91 -4.78
#